data_bea44ac07f1fbd1483d7fd3aa4b8642e
#
_entry.id   bea44ac07f1fbd1483d7fd3aa4b8642e
#
_cell.length_a   1.000
_cell.length_b   1.000
_cell.length_c   1.000
_cell.angle_alpha   90.00
_cell.angle_beta   90.00
_cell.angle_gamma   90.00
#
_symmetry.space_group_name_H-M   'P 1'
#
loop_
_entity.id
_entity.type
_entity.pdbx_description
1 polymer ?
#
loop_
_entity_poly.entity_id
_entity_poly.type
_entity_poly.pdbx_seq_one_letter_code
_entity_poly.pdbx_strand_id
1 'polypeptide(L)'
;VNGQKKQRVVCGMSGGVDSSATAALLLEQGYEVIGITLKLWPQDCVNRAEDKCCGPQAVTDARSVCHKLDVPYYLVDESADFQKHVIQYFADEYKAGRTPNPCVMCNQNLKFGRLIDRADQLGADYIATGHFARVEKNGSRWLLKRGRDSRKDQSYFLFSLRQDQLARTLFPLGEKTKSDTREVARSCQLKTADKEESMEICFVPDNNYGGFLQQANLVQKHRGEIVDVRGAVLGHHDGIEFYTIGQRKGLGITTPKPVYVVELDAENNRVVVGDESNLERDECIVERCNWHPFEKLEQPIEVTAKIRYNHPGAPATISPLDGNRVKLKLHSPARAITPGQAAVFYQDDLVVGGGWIMR
;
A
#
# COMPACT_ATOMS: atom_id res chain seq x y z
N VAL A 1 25.76 16.58 -34.19
CA VAL A 1 25.24 15.79 -33.09
C VAL A 1 23.97 16.52 -32.63
N ASN A 2 22.78 16.02 -33.00
CA ASN A 2 21.52 16.59 -32.58
C ASN A 2 21.41 16.46 -31.05
N GLY A 3 21.56 17.57 -30.34
CA GLY A 3 21.40 17.64 -28.90
C GLY A 3 19.91 17.53 -28.50
N GLN A 4 19.33 16.36 -28.63
CA GLN A 4 18.04 16.11 -27.97
C GLN A 4 18.26 16.25 -26.46
N LYS A 5 17.55 17.20 -25.84
CA LYS A 5 17.56 17.36 -24.37
C LYS A 5 17.15 16.02 -23.74
N LYS A 6 18.01 15.46 -22.89
CA LYS A 6 17.67 14.24 -22.15
C LYS A 6 16.41 14.49 -21.31
N GLN A 7 15.50 13.55 -21.32
CA GLN A 7 14.37 13.60 -20.39
C GLN A 7 14.84 13.41 -18.96
N ARG A 8 14.32 14.23 -18.06
CA ARG A 8 14.69 14.24 -16.65
C ARG A 8 13.73 13.43 -15.82
N VAL A 9 14.26 12.60 -14.92
CA VAL A 9 13.48 11.72 -14.05
C VAL A 9 13.88 11.91 -12.59
N VAL A 10 12.92 12.17 -11.73
CA VAL A 10 13.10 12.11 -10.28
C VAL A 10 12.85 10.68 -9.81
N CYS A 11 13.90 10.03 -9.30
CA CYS A 11 13.86 8.67 -8.77
C CYS A 11 13.68 8.69 -7.25
N GLY A 12 12.61 8.07 -6.74
CA GLY A 12 12.40 7.87 -5.31
C GLY A 12 13.39 6.86 -4.73
N MET A 13 14.29 7.33 -3.86
CA MET A 13 15.38 6.55 -3.27
C MET A 13 15.05 6.16 -1.83
N SER A 14 14.78 4.88 -1.59
CA SER A 14 14.45 4.34 -0.26
C SER A 14 15.65 3.75 0.49
N GLY A 15 16.83 3.70 -0.15
CA GLY A 15 18.01 3.01 0.40
C GLY A 15 17.92 1.47 0.35
N GLY A 16 16.94 0.92 -0.38
CA GLY A 16 16.82 -0.51 -0.67
C GLY A 16 17.33 -0.86 -2.07
N VAL A 17 17.49 -2.17 -2.35
CA VAL A 17 17.99 -2.67 -3.64
C VAL A 17 17.12 -2.23 -4.82
N ASP A 18 15.80 -2.19 -4.65
CA ASP A 18 14.86 -1.89 -5.73
C ASP A 18 15.00 -0.45 -6.23
N SER A 19 15.04 0.53 -5.34
CA SER A 19 15.25 1.94 -5.71
C SER A 19 16.65 2.16 -6.31
N SER A 20 17.65 1.43 -5.82
CA SER A 20 19.01 1.50 -6.30
C SER A 20 19.14 0.97 -7.73
N ALA A 21 18.57 -0.20 -8.00
CA ALA A 21 18.53 -0.78 -9.35
C ALA A 21 17.69 0.08 -10.31
N THR A 22 16.58 0.68 -9.82
CA THR A 22 15.78 1.61 -10.61
C THR A 22 16.60 2.79 -11.11
N ALA A 23 17.38 3.44 -10.25
CA ALA A 23 18.24 4.55 -10.65
C ALA A 23 19.30 4.13 -11.68
N ALA A 24 19.92 2.95 -11.50
CA ALA A 24 20.88 2.42 -12.45
C ALA A 24 20.27 2.14 -13.84
N LEU A 25 19.09 1.50 -13.88
CA LEU A 25 18.38 1.21 -15.13
C LEU A 25 17.95 2.49 -15.87
N LEU A 26 17.54 3.53 -15.16
CA LEU A 26 17.19 4.81 -15.77
C LEU A 26 18.39 5.48 -16.43
N LEU A 27 19.58 5.43 -15.81
CA LEU A 27 20.83 5.94 -16.39
C LEU A 27 21.20 5.14 -17.65
N GLU A 28 21.09 3.81 -17.61
CA GLU A 28 21.32 2.93 -18.76
C GLU A 28 20.38 3.26 -19.92
N GLN A 29 19.12 3.61 -19.62
CA GLN A 29 18.12 4.05 -20.61
C GLN A 29 18.36 5.48 -21.13
N GLY A 30 19.38 6.19 -20.62
CA GLY A 30 19.78 7.50 -21.09
C GLY A 30 19.07 8.70 -20.46
N TYR A 31 18.30 8.49 -19.40
CA TYR A 31 17.65 9.58 -18.65
C TYR A 31 18.66 10.42 -17.86
N GLU A 32 18.31 11.69 -17.61
CA GLU A 32 18.93 12.52 -16.59
C GLU A 32 18.24 12.21 -15.25
N VAL A 33 18.93 11.56 -14.31
CA VAL A 33 18.31 11.07 -13.06
C VAL A 33 18.66 12.00 -11.90
N ILE A 34 17.66 12.28 -11.06
CA ILE A 34 17.79 12.97 -9.76
C ILE A 34 17.23 12.05 -8.69
N GLY A 35 18.00 11.72 -7.67
CA GLY A 35 17.58 10.91 -6.54
C GLY A 35 16.93 11.76 -5.45
N ILE A 36 15.74 11.36 -4.99
CA ILE A 36 15.06 12.00 -3.84
C ILE A 36 14.69 10.93 -2.81
N THR A 37 15.07 11.14 -1.57
CA THR A 37 14.51 10.45 -0.41
C THR A 37 13.49 11.34 0.28
N LEU A 38 12.27 10.86 0.43
CA LEU A 38 11.26 11.50 1.26
C LEU A 38 11.50 11.07 2.72
N LYS A 39 11.87 11.99 3.58
CA LYS A 39 11.96 11.77 5.02
C LYS A 39 10.54 11.82 5.58
N LEU A 40 10.03 10.67 6.00
CA LEU A 40 8.65 10.50 6.46
C LEU A 40 8.49 10.62 7.99
N TRP A 41 9.59 10.59 8.75
CA TRP A 41 9.58 10.62 10.20
C TRP A 41 10.49 11.72 10.75
N PRO A 42 10.10 12.35 11.89
CA PRO A 42 11.03 13.16 12.69
C PRO A 42 12.20 12.29 13.15
N GLN A 43 13.41 12.84 13.19
CA GLN A 43 14.62 12.13 13.61
C GLN A 43 14.59 11.66 15.09
N ASP A 44 13.71 12.25 15.90
CA ASP A 44 13.66 12.06 17.35
C ASP A 44 12.85 10.84 17.81
N CYS A 45 12.34 10.02 16.90
CA CYS A 45 11.66 8.76 17.24
C CYS A 45 12.67 7.66 17.56
N VAL A 46 13.18 7.67 18.79
CA VAL A 46 14.41 7.06 19.31
C VAL A 46 14.44 5.52 19.41
N ASN A 47 13.40 4.77 19.06
CA ASN A 47 13.37 3.31 19.27
C ASN A 47 12.96 2.50 18.03
N ARG A 48 13.49 2.84 16.86
CA ARG A 48 13.22 2.06 15.65
C ARG A 48 14.45 1.32 15.17
N ALA A 49 14.23 0.08 14.75
CA ALA A 49 15.26 -0.70 14.05
C ALA A 49 15.88 0.16 12.94
N GLU A 50 17.19 0.30 12.96
CA GLU A 50 17.99 1.20 12.09
C GLU A 50 17.79 0.96 10.59
N ASP A 51 17.18 -0.18 10.21
CA ASP A 51 17.11 -0.70 8.85
C ASP A 51 15.76 -0.47 8.13
N LYS A 52 14.76 0.17 8.76
CA LYS A 52 13.47 0.40 8.11
C LYS A 52 13.51 1.60 7.16
N CYS A 53 12.66 1.60 6.14
CA CYS A 53 12.52 2.66 5.14
C CYS A 53 12.49 4.05 5.81
N CYS A 54 13.36 4.96 5.35
CA CYS A 54 13.53 6.35 5.86
C CYS A 54 14.27 6.49 7.21
N GLY A 55 14.83 5.44 7.79
CA GLY A 55 15.78 5.55 8.91
C GLY A 55 17.13 6.17 8.48
N PRO A 56 17.99 6.60 9.43
CA PRO A 56 19.29 7.22 9.13
C PRO A 56 20.17 6.35 8.22
N GLN A 57 20.18 5.03 8.42
CA GLN A 57 20.92 4.10 7.57
C GLN A 57 20.37 4.08 6.13
N ALA A 58 19.03 4.06 5.96
CA ALA A 58 18.41 4.07 4.64
C ALA A 58 18.74 5.36 3.85
N VAL A 59 18.78 6.51 4.53
CA VAL A 59 19.20 7.79 3.93
C VAL A 59 20.67 7.74 3.52
N THR A 60 21.53 7.18 4.38
CA THR A 60 22.98 7.02 4.10
C THR A 60 23.19 6.09 2.92
N ASP A 61 22.46 4.97 2.84
CA ASP A 61 22.54 4.02 1.72
C ASP A 61 22.08 4.68 0.42
N ALA A 62 20.95 5.38 0.43
CA ALA A 62 20.43 6.10 -0.73
C ALA A 62 21.44 7.14 -1.26
N ARG A 63 22.02 7.93 -0.35
CA ARG A 63 23.07 8.92 -0.69
C ARG A 63 24.30 8.24 -1.28
N SER A 64 24.75 7.13 -0.68
CA SER A 64 25.91 6.37 -1.17
C SER A 64 25.69 5.81 -2.58
N VAL A 65 24.48 5.30 -2.85
CA VAL A 65 24.09 4.81 -4.19
C VAL A 65 24.11 5.96 -5.20
N CYS A 66 23.47 7.08 -4.88
CA CYS A 66 23.46 8.24 -5.79
C CYS A 66 24.84 8.77 -6.07
N HIS A 67 25.71 8.85 -5.06
CA HIS A 67 27.11 9.24 -5.23
C HIS A 67 27.87 8.24 -6.15
N LYS A 68 27.68 6.93 -5.96
CA LYS A 68 28.32 5.90 -6.79
C LYS A 68 27.88 5.97 -8.25
N LEU A 69 26.62 6.35 -8.49
CA LEU A 69 26.02 6.47 -9.83
C LEU A 69 26.20 7.87 -10.46
N ASP A 70 26.87 8.79 -9.77
CA ASP A 70 27.02 10.20 -10.18
C ASP A 70 25.67 10.90 -10.40
N VAL A 71 24.71 10.67 -9.49
CA VAL A 71 23.34 11.20 -9.52
C VAL A 71 23.18 12.24 -8.43
N PRO A 72 22.69 13.47 -8.74
CA PRO A 72 22.28 14.44 -7.72
C PRO A 72 21.29 13.85 -6.73
N TYR A 73 21.47 14.14 -5.43
CA TYR A 73 20.66 13.56 -4.37
C TYR A 73 20.10 14.62 -3.43
N TYR A 74 18.82 14.52 -3.14
CA TYR A 74 18.11 15.39 -2.18
C TYR A 74 17.38 14.58 -1.13
N LEU A 75 17.46 15.05 0.12
CA LEU A 75 16.61 14.58 1.23
C LEU A 75 15.55 15.64 1.48
N VAL A 76 14.28 15.27 1.34
CA VAL A 76 13.13 16.19 1.48
C VAL A 76 12.29 15.75 2.66
N ASP A 77 12.03 16.68 3.58
CA ASP A 77 11.19 16.42 4.76
C ASP A 77 9.71 16.53 4.38
N GLU A 78 9.01 15.40 4.42
CA GLU A 78 7.57 15.26 4.20
C GLU A 78 6.88 14.63 5.43
N SER A 79 7.49 14.75 6.62
CA SER A 79 6.99 14.15 7.85
C SER A 79 5.61 14.68 8.27
N ALA A 80 5.34 15.98 8.04
CA ALA A 80 4.04 16.57 8.33
C ALA A 80 2.92 15.98 7.45
N ASP A 81 3.17 15.82 6.16
CA ASP A 81 2.21 15.21 5.25
C ASP A 81 2.03 13.72 5.51
N PHE A 82 3.10 13.02 5.88
CA PHE A 82 3.03 11.62 6.29
C PHE A 82 2.16 11.47 7.55
N GLN A 83 2.37 12.31 8.56
CA GLN A 83 1.55 12.33 9.77
C GLN A 83 0.07 12.54 9.44
N LYS A 84 -0.23 13.52 8.58
CA LYS A 84 -1.60 13.88 8.22
C LYS A 84 -2.29 12.82 7.37
N HIS A 85 -1.65 12.33 6.30
CA HIS A 85 -2.29 11.52 5.27
C HIS A 85 -2.15 10.02 5.47
N VAL A 86 -1.19 9.58 6.30
CA VAL A 86 -0.94 8.15 6.52
C VAL A 86 -1.20 7.77 7.97
N ILE A 87 -0.59 8.45 8.93
CA ILE A 87 -0.71 8.08 10.35
C ILE A 87 -2.09 8.42 10.89
N GLN A 88 -2.58 9.64 10.64
CA GLN A 88 -3.91 10.04 11.10
C GLN A 88 -4.99 9.17 10.45
N TYR A 89 -4.92 8.96 9.12
CA TYR A 89 -5.80 8.03 8.42
C TYR A 89 -5.78 6.63 9.06
N PHE A 90 -4.60 6.11 9.37
CA PHE A 90 -4.43 4.80 9.99
C PHE A 90 -5.17 4.72 11.35
N ALA A 91 -5.01 5.73 12.18
CA ALA A 91 -5.68 5.80 13.48
C ALA A 91 -7.21 5.96 13.34
N ASP A 92 -7.66 6.81 12.43
CA ASP A 92 -9.09 7.10 12.25
C ASP A 92 -9.86 5.90 11.69
N GLU A 93 -9.25 5.12 10.81
CA GLU A 93 -9.84 3.87 10.32
C GLU A 93 -10.00 2.86 11.45
N TYR A 94 -8.99 2.66 12.30
CA TYR A 94 -9.11 1.75 13.45
C TYR A 94 -10.16 2.22 14.47
N LYS A 95 -10.24 3.52 14.76
CA LYS A 95 -11.30 4.08 15.62
C LYS A 95 -12.69 3.82 15.06
N ALA A 96 -12.82 3.80 13.76
CA ALA A 96 -14.08 3.51 13.07
C ALA A 96 -14.36 1.99 12.92
N GLY A 97 -13.58 1.12 13.57
CA GLY A 97 -13.71 -0.34 13.48
C GLY A 97 -13.36 -0.90 12.10
N ARG A 98 -12.55 -0.18 11.31
CA ARG A 98 -12.09 -0.60 9.99
C ARG A 98 -10.59 -0.92 10.01
N THR A 99 -10.15 -1.76 9.10
CA THR A 99 -8.73 -2.13 8.98
C THR A 99 -8.09 -1.36 7.84
N PRO A 100 -7.22 -0.38 8.11
CA PRO A 100 -6.63 0.49 7.10
C PRO A 100 -5.63 -0.22 6.19
N ASN A 101 -5.39 0.40 5.00
CA ASN A 101 -4.25 0.08 4.15
C ASN A 101 -3.35 1.32 3.97
N PRO A 102 -2.44 1.58 4.92
CA PRO A 102 -1.62 2.78 4.90
C PRO A 102 -0.65 2.84 3.72
N CYS A 103 -0.25 1.69 3.15
CA CYS A 103 0.64 1.66 2.00
C CYS A 103 0.01 2.26 0.75
N VAL A 104 -1.30 2.04 0.53
CA VAL A 104 -2.04 2.68 -0.57
C VAL A 104 -2.05 4.19 -0.37
N MET A 105 -2.35 4.66 0.84
CA MET A 105 -2.38 6.10 1.15
C MET A 105 -1.00 6.76 1.00
N CYS A 106 0.06 6.08 1.44
CA CYS A 106 1.43 6.54 1.25
C CYS A 106 1.79 6.65 -0.24
N ASN A 107 1.45 5.65 -1.04
CA ASN A 107 1.66 5.71 -2.49
C ASN A 107 0.89 6.88 -3.09
N GLN A 108 -0.42 6.96 -2.87
CA GLN A 108 -1.29 7.97 -3.48
C GLN A 108 -0.87 9.40 -3.15
N ASN A 109 -0.57 9.71 -1.90
CA ASN A 109 -0.39 11.08 -1.44
C ASN A 109 1.08 11.52 -1.41
N LEU A 110 2.01 10.63 -1.06
CA LEU A 110 3.43 11.00 -0.91
C LEU A 110 4.26 10.55 -2.11
N LYS A 111 4.35 9.23 -2.39
CA LYS A 111 5.23 8.75 -3.43
C LYS A 111 4.80 9.15 -4.84
N PHE A 112 3.50 9.29 -5.09
CA PHE A 112 2.95 9.72 -6.38
C PHE A 112 2.18 11.04 -6.30
N GLY A 113 2.19 11.69 -5.13
CA GLY A 113 1.76 13.07 -4.92
C GLY A 113 2.99 13.97 -4.77
N ARG A 114 3.57 14.00 -3.56
CA ARG A 114 4.68 14.90 -3.23
C ARG A 114 5.91 14.71 -4.12
N LEU A 115 6.23 13.48 -4.54
CA LEU A 115 7.36 13.27 -5.44
C LEU A 115 7.12 13.92 -6.83
N ILE A 116 5.87 13.93 -7.31
CA ILE A 116 5.51 14.66 -8.53
C ILE A 116 5.66 16.18 -8.32
N ASP A 117 5.19 16.72 -7.20
CA ASP A 117 5.37 18.15 -6.87
C ASP A 117 6.86 18.53 -6.87
N ARG A 118 7.74 17.67 -6.35
CA ARG A 118 9.19 17.89 -6.38
C ARG A 118 9.78 17.77 -7.78
N ALA A 119 9.26 16.84 -8.58
CA ALA A 119 9.64 16.69 -9.98
C ALA A 119 9.33 17.97 -10.78
N ASP A 120 8.15 18.57 -10.55
CA ASP A 120 7.77 19.83 -11.17
C ASP A 120 8.70 20.98 -10.79
N GLN A 121 9.07 21.11 -9.51
CA GLN A 121 10.02 22.11 -9.01
C GLN A 121 11.41 21.96 -9.63
N LEU A 122 11.81 20.73 -9.98
CA LEU A 122 13.10 20.41 -10.60
C LEU A 122 13.05 20.39 -12.14
N GLY A 123 11.89 20.68 -12.73
CA GLY A 123 11.67 20.63 -14.18
C GLY A 123 11.88 19.22 -14.75
N ALA A 124 11.48 18.20 -14.01
CA ALA A 124 11.56 16.81 -14.44
C ALA A 124 10.29 16.38 -15.18
N ASP A 125 10.48 15.57 -16.22
CA ASP A 125 9.40 15.05 -17.05
C ASP A 125 8.64 13.91 -16.37
N TYR A 126 9.35 13.09 -15.61
CA TYR A 126 8.84 11.87 -14.97
C TYR A 126 9.30 11.73 -13.53
N ILE A 127 8.57 10.89 -12.80
CA ILE A 127 9.05 10.26 -11.59
C ILE A 127 9.26 8.76 -11.82
N ALA A 128 10.12 8.15 -11.01
CA ALA A 128 10.30 6.70 -11.01
C ALA A 128 10.40 6.16 -9.59
N THR A 129 9.95 4.93 -9.40
CA THR A 129 10.04 4.22 -8.13
C THR A 129 10.38 2.75 -8.36
N GLY A 130 10.92 2.09 -7.33
CA GLY A 130 11.27 0.66 -7.35
C GLY A 130 10.09 -0.29 -7.20
N HIS A 131 8.88 0.09 -7.63
CA HIS A 131 7.74 -0.82 -7.58
C HIS A 131 7.76 -1.83 -8.73
N PHE A 132 7.39 -3.08 -8.42
CA PHE A 132 7.15 -4.13 -9.40
C PHE A 132 5.72 -4.00 -9.92
N ALA A 133 5.54 -3.13 -10.89
CA ALA A 133 4.31 -2.89 -11.65
C ALA A 133 4.66 -2.37 -13.03
N ARG A 134 3.70 -2.31 -13.95
CA ARG A 134 3.89 -1.79 -15.31
C ARG A 134 2.86 -0.71 -15.61
N VAL A 135 3.26 0.23 -16.43
CA VAL A 135 2.36 1.27 -16.96
C VAL A 135 2.47 1.28 -18.48
N GLU A 136 1.34 1.27 -19.14
CA GLU A 136 1.25 1.24 -20.59
C GLU A 136 0.22 2.26 -21.07
N LYS A 137 0.53 3.01 -22.14
CA LYS A 137 -0.42 3.92 -22.77
C LYS A 137 -1.30 3.15 -23.77
N ASN A 138 -2.60 3.24 -23.61
CA ASN A 138 -3.59 2.66 -24.53
C ASN A 138 -4.59 3.74 -24.95
N GLY A 139 -4.45 4.22 -26.18
CA GLY A 139 -5.24 5.36 -26.67
C GLY A 139 -5.02 6.62 -25.83
N SER A 140 -6.10 7.15 -25.26
CA SER A 140 -6.08 8.32 -24.37
C SER A 140 -5.81 8.00 -22.91
N ARG A 141 -5.75 6.71 -22.53
CA ARG A 141 -5.63 6.29 -21.13
C ARG A 141 -4.31 5.59 -20.84
N TRP A 142 -3.92 5.66 -19.58
CA TRP A 142 -2.79 4.92 -19.03
C TRP A 142 -3.31 3.74 -18.21
N LEU A 143 -2.79 2.57 -18.51
CA LEU A 143 -3.16 1.32 -17.88
C LEU A 143 -2.10 0.92 -16.86
N LEU A 144 -2.53 0.56 -15.66
CA LEU A 144 -1.69 -0.08 -14.67
C LEU A 144 -1.78 -1.59 -14.85
N LYS A 145 -0.63 -2.26 -14.87
CA LYS A 145 -0.54 -3.72 -15.04
C LYS A 145 0.30 -4.33 -13.92
N ARG A 146 0.09 -5.63 -13.69
CA ARG A 146 0.91 -6.41 -12.76
C ARG A 146 2.38 -6.40 -13.19
N GLY A 147 3.29 -6.47 -12.23
CA GLY A 147 4.69 -6.76 -12.50
C GLY A 147 4.89 -8.17 -13.05
N ARG A 148 5.94 -8.37 -13.84
CA ARG A 148 6.31 -9.67 -14.41
C ARG A 148 6.59 -10.72 -13.32
N ASP A 149 7.26 -10.34 -12.23
CA ASP A 149 7.45 -11.21 -11.07
C ASP A 149 6.16 -11.24 -10.23
N SER A 150 5.35 -12.27 -10.41
CA SER A 150 4.06 -12.42 -9.72
C SER A 150 4.19 -12.50 -8.19
N ARG A 151 5.35 -12.94 -7.67
CA ARG A 151 5.63 -13.01 -6.22
C ARG A 151 5.98 -11.65 -5.63
N LYS A 152 6.39 -10.70 -6.48
CA LYS A 152 6.78 -9.35 -6.11
C LYS A 152 5.82 -8.28 -6.63
N ASP A 153 4.74 -8.68 -7.32
CA ASP A 153 3.74 -7.76 -7.85
C ASP A 153 3.19 -6.83 -6.78
N GLN A 154 3.32 -5.52 -7.01
CA GLN A 154 2.88 -4.47 -6.10
C GLN A 154 1.73 -3.63 -6.68
N SER A 155 1.17 -4.04 -7.80
CA SER A 155 0.06 -3.35 -8.46
C SER A 155 -1.16 -3.16 -7.55
N TYR A 156 -1.37 -4.08 -6.59
CA TYR A 156 -2.40 -3.95 -5.56
C TYR A 156 -2.31 -2.63 -4.76
N PHE A 157 -1.11 -2.17 -4.42
CA PHE A 157 -0.92 -0.92 -3.66
C PHE A 157 -0.97 0.34 -4.52
N LEU A 158 -1.10 0.19 -5.85
CA LEU A 158 -1.03 1.27 -6.82
C LEU A 158 -2.37 1.51 -7.52
N PHE A 159 -3.41 0.73 -7.22
CA PHE A 159 -4.71 0.82 -7.89
C PHE A 159 -5.35 2.21 -7.81
N SER A 160 -5.01 2.99 -6.78
CA SER A 160 -5.57 4.32 -6.54
C SER A 160 -4.87 5.44 -7.32
N LEU A 161 -3.82 5.12 -8.11
CA LEU A 161 -3.12 6.12 -8.92
C LEU A 161 -4.03 6.65 -10.03
N ARG A 162 -4.08 7.97 -10.15
CA ARG A 162 -4.86 8.67 -11.15
C ARG A 162 -4.16 8.66 -12.51
N GLN A 163 -4.90 8.99 -13.57
CA GLN A 163 -4.39 9.05 -14.94
C GLN A 163 -3.24 10.04 -15.12
N ASP A 164 -3.32 11.21 -14.48
CA ASP A 164 -2.24 12.22 -14.47
C ASP A 164 -0.98 11.71 -13.79
N GLN A 165 -1.10 10.94 -12.70
CA GLN A 165 0.02 10.32 -11.99
C GLN A 165 0.64 9.19 -12.82
N LEU A 166 -0.17 8.31 -13.41
CA LEU A 166 0.32 7.21 -14.25
C LEU A 166 1.06 7.74 -15.49
N ALA A 167 0.56 8.82 -16.11
CA ALA A 167 1.18 9.44 -17.29
C ALA A 167 2.62 9.92 -17.04
N ARG A 168 2.96 10.21 -15.79
CA ARG A 168 4.25 10.75 -15.38
C ARG A 168 5.11 9.76 -14.59
N THR A 169 4.70 8.49 -14.53
CA THR A 169 5.37 7.48 -13.69
C THR A 169 6.07 6.42 -14.54
N LEU A 170 7.31 6.11 -14.17
CA LEU A 170 8.09 5.01 -14.72
C LEU A 170 8.30 3.93 -13.65
N PHE A 171 8.13 2.67 -14.04
CA PHE A 171 8.43 1.49 -13.23
C PHE A 171 9.48 0.61 -13.92
N PRO A 172 10.77 0.94 -13.85
CA PRO A 172 11.83 0.19 -14.55
C PRO A 172 11.94 -1.28 -14.14
N LEU A 173 11.44 -1.62 -12.94
CA LEU A 173 11.43 -3.00 -12.43
C LEU A 173 10.22 -3.81 -12.88
N GLY A 174 9.27 -3.21 -13.58
CA GLY A 174 8.02 -3.87 -13.96
C GLY A 174 8.21 -5.13 -14.82
N GLU A 175 9.23 -5.14 -15.68
CA GLU A 175 9.60 -6.28 -16.55
C GLU A 175 10.74 -7.15 -15.97
N LYS A 176 11.17 -6.88 -14.73
CA LYS A 176 12.28 -7.58 -14.08
C LYS A 176 11.76 -8.54 -13.01
N THR A 177 12.51 -9.62 -12.80
CA THR A 177 12.36 -10.43 -11.59
C THR A 177 13.19 -9.82 -10.45
N LYS A 178 12.95 -10.28 -9.23
CA LYS A 178 13.77 -9.87 -8.09
C LYS A 178 15.24 -10.30 -8.25
N SER A 179 15.48 -11.43 -8.87
CA SER A 179 16.84 -11.90 -9.20
C SER A 179 17.53 -10.93 -10.14
N ASP A 180 16.87 -10.54 -11.25
CA ASP A 180 17.39 -9.57 -12.22
C ASP A 180 17.70 -8.23 -11.55
N THR A 181 16.82 -7.77 -10.65
CA THR A 181 17.01 -6.53 -9.91
C THR A 181 18.28 -6.56 -9.05
N ARG A 182 18.53 -7.68 -8.34
CA ARG A 182 19.76 -7.84 -7.56
C ARG A 182 20.99 -7.93 -8.44
N GLU A 183 20.90 -8.56 -9.61
CA GLU A 183 21.99 -8.64 -10.58
C GLU A 183 22.37 -7.26 -11.12
N VAL A 184 21.39 -6.42 -11.49
CA VAL A 184 21.64 -5.01 -11.86
C VAL A 184 22.36 -4.26 -10.74
N ALA A 185 21.94 -4.42 -9.50
CA ALA A 185 22.59 -3.77 -8.37
C ALA A 185 24.03 -4.27 -8.16
N ARG A 186 24.29 -5.57 -8.34
CA ARG A 186 25.65 -6.14 -8.24
C ARG A 186 26.56 -5.70 -9.39
N SER A 187 26.06 -5.69 -10.62
CA SER A 187 26.86 -5.24 -11.78
C SER A 187 27.33 -3.78 -11.62
N CYS A 188 26.50 -2.94 -11.00
CA CYS A 188 26.84 -1.57 -10.64
C CYS A 188 27.62 -1.46 -9.31
N GLN A 189 27.95 -2.58 -8.65
CA GLN A 189 28.67 -2.62 -7.37
C GLN A 189 28.00 -1.79 -6.28
N LEU A 190 26.66 -1.83 -6.20
CA LEU A 190 25.88 -1.08 -5.21
C LEU A 190 25.84 -1.84 -3.89
N LYS A 191 26.10 -1.14 -2.78
CA LYS A 191 26.09 -1.74 -1.42
C LYS A 191 24.76 -2.36 -1.03
N THR A 192 23.67 -1.94 -1.67
CA THR A 192 22.30 -2.38 -1.38
C THR A 192 21.93 -3.70 -2.05
N ALA A 193 22.80 -4.30 -2.90
CA ALA A 193 22.51 -5.48 -3.71
C ALA A 193 22.02 -6.69 -2.88
N ASP A 194 22.61 -6.90 -1.70
CA ASP A 194 22.32 -8.04 -0.82
C ASP A 194 21.49 -7.65 0.42
N LYS A 195 21.02 -6.38 0.46
CA LYS A 195 20.19 -5.89 1.58
C LYS A 195 18.86 -6.66 1.65
N GLU A 196 18.43 -6.99 2.86
CA GLU A 196 17.14 -7.63 3.13
C GLU A 196 15.98 -6.68 2.83
N GLU A 197 14.82 -7.25 2.52
CA GLU A 197 13.61 -6.50 2.22
C GLU A 197 12.78 -6.26 3.47
N SER A 198 12.22 -5.07 3.58
CA SER A 198 11.22 -4.79 4.60
C SER A 198 9.85 -5.28 4.12
N MET A 199 9.27 -6.27 4.79
CA MET A 199 7.98 -6.89 4.42
C MET A 199 6.80 -6.34 5.22
N GLU A 200 7.04 -5.44 6.18
CA GLU A 200 6.05 -4.92 7.12
C GLU A 200 5.66 -3.47 6.84
N ILE A 201 4.59 -3.02 7.50
CA ILE A 201 4.23 -1.59 7.54
C ILE A 201 5.41 -0.83 8.16
N CYS A 202 6.01 0.08 7.38
CA CYS A 202 7.31 0.69 7.69
C CYS A 202 7.34 1.46 9.02
N PHE A 203 6.19 1.88 9.52
CA PHE A 203 6.07 2.67 10.76
C PHE A 203 5.51 1.87 11.96
N VAL A 204 5.11 0.63 11.77
CA VAL A 204 4.64 -0.25 12.86
C VAL A 204 5.79 -1.17 13.27
N PRO A 205 6.37 -1.00 14.49
CA PRO A 205 7.38 -1.91 14.98
C PRO A 205 6.76 -3.28 15.30
N ASP A 206 7.49 -4.36 15.00
CA ASP A 206 7.20 -5.73 15.45
C ASP A 206 5.76 -6.20 15.15
N ASN A 207 5.14 -5.69 14.07
CA ASN A 207 3.74 -5.92 13.71
C ASN A 207 2.72 -5.59 14.83
N ASN A 208 3.13 -4.81 15.82
CA ASN A 208 2.30 -4.41 16.95
C ASN A 208 1.63 -3.04 16.69
N TYR A 209 0.62 -3.03 15.80
CA TYR A 209 -0.08 -1.79 15.48
C TYR A 209 -0.83 -1.19 16.69
N GLY A 210 -1.39 -2.03 17.57
CA GLY A 210 -2.07 -1.55 18.79
C GLY A 210 -1.12 -0.84 19.74
N GLY A 211 0.06 -1.42 19.97
CA GLY A 211 1.13 -0.77 20.74
C GLY A 211 1.59 0.55 20.12
N PHE A 212 1.73 0.60 18.79
CA PHE A 212 2.04 1.83 18.07
C PHE A 212 0.99 2.92 18.28
N LEU A 213 -0.30 2.60 18.13
CA LEU A 213 -1.40 3.55 18.31
C LEU A 213 -1.43 4.14 19.73
N GLN A 214 -1.15 3.33 20.75
CA GLN A 214 -1.09 3.78 22.14
C GLN A 214 0.16 4.66 22.40
N GLN A 215 1.34 4.22 22.00
CA GLN A 215 2.60 4.95 22.21
C GLN A 215 2.60 6.31 21.49
N ALA A 216 1.96 6.39 20.33
CA ALA A 216 1.80 7.63 19.57
C ALA A 216 0.64 8.52 20.09
N ASN A 217 -0.03 8.14 21.18
CA ASN A 217 -1.20 8.84 21.75
C ASN A 217 -2.32 9.08 20.71
N LEU A 218 -2.45 8.20 19.73
CA LEU A 218 -3.45 8.31 18.67
C LEU A 218 -4.80 7.73 19.08
N VAL A 219 -4.82 6.81 20.03
CA VAL A 219 -6.01 6.19 20.61
C VAL A 219 -5.91 6.17 22.13
N GLN A 220 -7.06 6.24 22.78
CA GLN A 220 -7.19 6.07 24.22
C GLN A 220 -7.92 4.76 24.51
N LYS A 221 -7.65 4.16 25.67
CA LYS A 221 -8.37 2.97 26.07
C LYS A 221 -9.82 3.29 26.39
N HIS A 222 -10.73 2.63 25.71
CA HIS A 222 -12.17 2.70 25.95
C HIS A 222 -12.70 1.31 26.22
N ARG A 223 -13.02 1.02 27.49
CA ARG A 223 -13.57 -0.28 27.88
C ARG A 223 -14.91 -0.53 27.19
N GLY A 224 -15.01 -1.66 26.49
CA GLY A 224 -16.22 -2.14 25.82
C GLY A 224 -16.46 -3.61 26.06
N GLU A 225 -17.51 -4.13 25.45
CA GLU A 225 -17.96 -5.52 25.61
C GLU A 225 -17.48 -6.40 24.45
N ILE A 226 -17.06 -7.63 24.76
CA ILE A 226 -16.93 -8.69 23.78
C ILE A 226 -18.21 -9.52 23.86
N VAL A 227 -18.96 -9.58 22.75
CA VAL A 227 -20.24 -10.28 22.68
C VAL A 227 -20.21 -11.37 21.62
N ASP A 228 -21.04 -12.41 21.79
CA ASP A 228 -21.28 -13.36 20.71
C ASP A 228 -22.25 -12.81 19.65
N VAL A 229 -22.44 -13.55 18.55
CA VAL A 229 -23.37 -13.18 17.46
C VAL A 229 -24.84 -13.07 17.90
N ARG A 230 -25.19 -13.50 19.11
CA ARG A 230 -26.52 -13.39 19.71
C ARG A 230 -26.64 -12.23 20.71
N GLY A 231 -25.50 -11.52 20.94
CA GLY A 231 -25.43 -10.41 21.88
C GLY A 231 -25.12 -10.79 23.32
N ALA A 232 -24.81 -12.07 23.61
CA ALA A 232 -24.40 -12.47 24.96
C ALA A 232 -23.01 -11.97 25.28
N VAL A 233 -22.83 -11.31 26.41
CA VAL A 233 -21.54 -10.78 26.86
C VAL A 233 -20.61 -11.92 27.30
N LEU A 234 -19.45 -12.02 26.66
CA LEU A 234 -18.42 -13.01 26.95
C LEU A 234 -17.23 -12.44 27.72
N GLY A 235 -17.05 -11.12 27.69
CA GLY A 235 -15.93 -10.44 28.34
C GLY A 235 -15.87 -8.96 27.98
N HIS A 236 -14.71 -8.37 28.21
CA HIS A 236 -14.49 -6.95 27.95
C HIS A 236 -13.17 -6.74 27.20
N HIS A 237 -13.08 -5.62 26.52
CA HIS A 237 -11.86 -5.17 25.82
C HIS A 237 -11.51 -3.72 26.21
N ASP A 238 -10.28 -3.29 25.87
CA ASP A 238 -9.77 -1.94 26.15
C ASP A 238 -9.93 -0.95 24.97
N GLY A 239 -10.62 -1.35 23.90
CA GLY A 239 -10.89 -0.57 22.70
C GLY A 239 -11.02 -1.46 21.47
N ILE A 240 -11.98 -1.18 20.57
CA ILE A 240 -12.18 -1.93 19.33
C ILE A 240 -10.99 -1.78 18.38
N GLU A 241 -10.21 -0.70 18.51
CA GLU A 241 -9.02 -0.37 17.70
C GLU A 241 -7.92 -1.41 17.81
N PHE A 242 -7.96 -2.26 18.84
CA PHE A 242 -6.97 -3.32 19.06
C PHE A 242 -7.37 -4.65 18.43
N TYR A 243 -8.47 -4.67 17.68
CA TYR A 243 -9.03 -5.88 17.08
C TYR A 243 -9.14 -5.73 15.56
N THR A 244 -9.11 -6.87 14.89
CA THR A 244 -9.27 -6.95 13.42
C THR A 244 -10.19 -8.12 13.09
N ILE A 245 -11.05 -7.98 12.09
CA ILE A 245 -11.93 -9.06 11.62
C ILE A 245 -11.08 -10.27 11.20
N GLY A 246 -11.49 -11.47 11.68
CA GLY A 246 -10.76 -12.71 11.50
C GLY A 246 -9.72 -13.00 12.60
N GLN A 247 -9.50 -12.09 13.54
CA GLN A 247 -8.59 -12.31 14.67
C GLN A 247 -9.12 -13.42 15.59
N ARG A 248 -8.23 -14.37 15.94
CA ARG A 248 -8.52 -15.49 16.85
C ARG A 248 -7.81 -15.38 18.18
N LYS A 249 -6.56 -14.87 18.16
CA LYS A 249 -5.71 -14.81 19.36
C LYS A 249 -5.80 -13.45 20.02
N GLY A 250 -5.52 -13.41 21.34
CA GLY A 250 -5.49 -12.15 22.09
C GLY A 250 -6.86 -11.54 22.39
N LEU A 251 -7.92 -12.35 22.38
CA LEU A 251 -9.28 -11.86 22.68
C LEU A 251 -9.53 -11.68 24.19
N GLY A 252 -8.71 -12.29 25.05
CA GLY A 252 -8.88 -12.17 26.50
C GLY A 252 -10.12 -12.88 27.08
N ILE A 253 -10.76 -13.77 26.31
CA ILE A 253 -11.93 -14.56 26.71
C ILE A 253 -11.63 -16.06 26.61
N THR A 254 -12.36 -16.84 27.43
CA THR A 254 -12.30 -18.31 27.39
C THR A 254 -13.61 -18.83 26.82
N THR A 255 -13.53 -19.63 25.76
CA THR A 255 -14.69 -20.22 25.09
C THR A 255 -14.45 -21.72 24.84
N PRO A 256 -15.52 -22.56 24.87
CA PRO A 256 -15.39 -24.01 24.63
C PRO A 256 -14.87 -24.37 23.24
N LYS A 257 -15.12 -23.50 22.24
CA LYS A 257 -14.68 -23.64 20.85
C LYS A 257 -13.90 -22.40 20.43
N PRO A 258 -12.99 -22.51 19.45
CA PRO A 258 -12.35 -21.35 18.89
C PRO A 258 -13.36 -20.34 18.34
N VAL A 259 -13.19 -19.06 18.69
CA VAL A 259 -14.00 -17.96 18.16
C VAL A 259 -13.11 -16.93 17.48
N TYR A 260 -13.71 -16.16 16.58
CA TYR A 260 -13.04 -15.16 15.75
C TYR A 260 -13.80 -13.84 15.85
N VAL A 261 -13.10 -12.73 15.73
CA VAL A 261 -13.75 -11.42 15.55
C VAL A 261 -14.47 -11.43 14.20
N VAL A 262 -15.78 -11.27 14.22
CA VAL A 262 -16.62 -11.27 13.01
C VAL A 262 -17.15 -9.89 12.67
N GLU A 263 -17.21 -8.98 13.66
CA GLU A 263 -17.63 -7.60 13.48
C GLU A 263 -17.00 -6.70 14.55
N LEU A 264 -16.72 -5.44 14.18
CA LEU A 264 -16.34 -4.37 15.09
C LEU A 264 -17.45 -3.30 15.05
N ASP A 265 -18.23 -3.23 16.11
CA ASP A 265 -19.33 -2.26 16.26
C ASP A 265 -18.80 -1.01 16.97
N ALA A 266 -18.39 -0.03 16.16
CA ALA A 266 -17.81 1.21 16.66
C ALA A 266 -18.86 2.10 17.37
N GLU A 267 -20.12 2.02 16.97
CA GLU A 267 -21.20 2.85 17.56
C GLU A 267 -21.51 2.43 19.00
N ASN A 268 -21.51 1.13 19.29
CA ASN A 268 -21.78 0.56 20.59
C ASN A 268 -20.51 0.14 21.35
N ASN A 269 -19.32 0.38 20.78
CA ASN A 269 -18.02 -0.02 21.32
C ASN A 269 -17.98 -1.51 21.68
N ARG A 270 -18.32 -2.38 20.70
CA ARG A 270 -18.41 -3.83 20.88
C ARG A 270 -17.53 -4.58 19.88
N VAL A 271 -16.90 -5.63 20.37
CA VAL A 271 -16.24 -6.65 19.55
C VAL A 271 -17.18 -7.86 19.48
N VAL A 272 -17.72 -8.14 18.29
CA VAL A 272 -18.59 -9.30 18.08
C VAL A 272 -17.72 -10.48 17.65
N VAL A 273 -17.88 -11.60 18.35
CA VAL A 273 -17.17 -12.84 18.06
C VAL A 273 -18.13 -13.95 17.64
N GLY A 274 -17.68 -14.81 16.76
CA GLY A 274 -18.45 -15.96 16.26
C GLY A 274 -17.54 -17.11 15.85
N ASP A 275 -18.12 -18.17 15.31
CA ASP A 275 -17.36 -19.28 14.74
C ASP A 275 -16.81 -18.93 13.34
N GLU A 276 -16.07 -19.85 12.75
CA GLU A 276 -15.41 -19.63 11.46
C GLU A 276 -16.42 -19.39 10.32
N SER A 277 -17.60 -20.02 10.36
CA SER A 277 -18.62 -19.86 9.33
C SER A 277 -19.20 -18.44 9.28
N ASN A 278 -19.17 -17.72 10.38
CA ASN A 278 -19.61 -16.32 10.45
C ASN A 278 -18.64 -15.34 9.71
N LEU A 279 -17.45 -15.80 9.35
CA LEU A 279 -16.48 -15.02 8.57
C LEU A 279 -16.69 -15.13 7.06
N GLU A 280 -17.43 -16.12 6.60
CA GLU A 280 -17.64 -16.36 5.18
C GLU A 280 -18.69 -15.42 4.61
N ARG A 281 -18.28 -14.65 3.61
CA ARG A 281 -19.15 -13.75 2.84
C ARG A 281 -18.76 -13.82 1.36
N ASP A 282 -19.74 -13.65 0.49
CA ASP A 282 -19.50 -13.66 -0.96
C ASP A 282 -19.80 -12.31 -1.61
N GLU A 283 -20.22 -11.31 -0.84
CA GLU A 283 -20.46 -9.97 -1.38
C GLU A 283 -20.10 -8.86 -0.41
N CYS A 284 -19.76 -7.71 -0.99
CA CYS A 284 -19.58 -6.45 -0.29
C CYS A 284 -19.80 -5.26 -1.23
N ILE A 285 -19.91 -4.08 -0.65
CA ILE A 285 -19.88 -2.80 -1.39
C ILE A 285 -18.46 -2.27 -1.36
N VAL A 286 -18.00 -1.78 -2.51
CA VAL A 286 -16.71 -1.11 -2.65
C VAL A 286 -16.96 0.32 -3.11
N GLU A 287 -16.37 1.28 -2.40
CA GLU A 287 -16.57 2.72 -2.64
C GLU A 287 -15.30 3.43 -3.11
N ARG A 288 -15.45 4.68 -3.54
CA ARG A 288 -14.34 5.52 -4.00
C ARG A 288 -13.48 4.81 -5.04
N CYS A 289 -14.16 4.17 -6.00
CA CYS A 289 -13.49 3.38 -7.01
C CYS A 289 -12.66 4.25 -7.96
N ASN A 290 -11.45 3.77 -8.27
CA ASN A 290 -10.59 4.33 -9.31
C ASN A 290 -10.47 3.32 -10.46
N TRP A 291 -10.56 3.81 -11.72
CA TRP A 291 -10.60 2.98 -12.92
C TRP A 291 -9.46 3.33 -13.87
N HIS A 292 -8.80 2.34 -14.45
CA HIS A 292 -7.71 2.58 -15.41
C HIS A 292 -8.18 2.50 -16.86
N PRO A 293 -8.90 1.47 -17.34
CA PRO A 293 -9.25 1.33 -18.75
C PRO A 293 -10.44 2.23 -19.20
N PHE A 294 -11.25 2.71 -18.26
CA PHE A 294 -12.42 3.55 -18.53
C PHE A 294 -12.61 4.60 -17.42
N GLU A 295 -13.47 5.58 -17.61
CA GLU A 295 -13.74 6.60 -16.59
C GLU A 295 -14.72 6.12 -15.53
N LYS A 296 -15.71 5.34 -15.94
CA LYS A 296 -16.77 4.82 -15.08
C LYS A 296 -17.16 3.41 -15.53
N LEU A 297 -17.49 2.59 -14.56
CA LEU A 297 -18.12 1.29 -14.82
C LEU A 297 -19.60 1.53 -15.15
N GLU A 298 -20.05 1.15 -16.36
CA GLU A 298 -21.42 1.38 -16.83
C GLU A 298 -22.28 0.12 -16.75
N GLN A 299 -21.66 -1.07 -16.80
CA GLN A 299 -22.34 -2.35 -16.78
C GLN A 299 -21.55 -3.36 -15.97
N PRO A 300 -22.18 -4.44 -15.49
CA PRO A 300 -21.46 -5.49 -14.80
C PRO A 300 -20.35 -6.11 -15.66
N ILE A 301 -19.20 -6.40 -15.05
CA ILE A 301 -18.09 -7.10 -15.69
C ILE A 301 -17.51 -8.19 -14.78
N GLU A 302 -16.96 -9.22 -15.42
CA GLU A 302 -16.22 -10.28 -14.75
C GLU A 302 -14.78 -9.87 -14.50
N VAL A 303 -14.30 -10.15 -13.29
CA VAL A 303 -12.95 -9.82 -12.82
C VAL A 303 -12.39 -10.89 -11.90
N THR A 304 -11.09 -10.87 -11.68
CA THR A 304 -10.46 -11.48 -10.51
C THR A 304 -10.33 -10.41 -9.42
N ALA A 305 -10.97 -10.60 -8.26
CA ALA A 305 -10.92 -9.64 -7.15
C ALA A 305 -9.96 -10.07 -6.05
N LYS A 306 -9.06 -9.17 -5.63
CA LYS A 306 -8.25 -9.30 -4.41
C LYS A 306 -8.83 -8.40 -3.34
N ILE A 307 -9.29 -8.99 -2.24
CA ILE A 307 -9.91 -8.27 -1.10
C ILE A 307 -8.92 -7.90 0.02
N ARG A 308 -7.65 -8.23 -0.15
CA ARG A 308 -6.47 -7.86 0.65
C ARG A 308 -5.21 -8.23 -0.13
N TYR A 309 -4.07 -7.67 0.26
CA TYR A 309 -2.81 -7.89 -0.47
C TYR A 309 -2.45 -9.37 -0.65
N ASN A 310 -2.48 -10.14 0.44
CA ASN A 310 -2.13 -11.57 0.42
C ASN A 310 -3.26 -12.49 -0.09
N HIS A 311 -4.40 -11.93 -0.54
CA HIS A 311 -5.45 -12.74 -1.16
C HIS A 311 -4.99 -13.23 -2.54
N PRO A 312 -5.17 -14.51 -2.89
CA PRO A 312 -4.71 -15.03 -4.18
C PRO A 312 -5.45 -14.40 -5.37
N GLY A 313 -6.62 -13.85 -5.11
CA GLY A 313 -7.60 -13.44 -6.12
C GLY A 313 -8.70 -14.48 -6.26
N ALA A 314 -9.93 -14.04 -6.41
CA ALA A 314 -11.09 -14.90 -6.64
C ALA A 314 -11.92 -14.39 -7.83
N PRO A 315 -12.49 -15.27 -8.65
CA PRO A 315 -13.45 -14.89 -9.68
C PRO A 315 -14.63 -14.15 -9.06
N ALA A 316 -15.03 -13.04 -9.69
CA ALA A 316 -16.07 -12.16 -9.17
C ALA A 316 -16.72 -11.36 -10.28
N THR A 317 -17.95 -10.93 -10.04
CA THR A 317 -18.67 -9.94 -10.84
C THR A 317 -18.70 -8.62 -10.08
N ILE A 318 -18.33 -7.52 -10.71
CA ILE A 318 -18.53 -6.18 -10.19
C ILE A 318 -19.65 -5.50 -10.96
N SER A 319 -20.62 -4.94 -10.23
CA SER A 319 -21.79 -4.27 -10.79
C SER A 319 -21.83 -2.81 -10.33
N PRO A 320 -22.10 -1.85 -11.23
CA PRO A 320 -22.11 -0.44 -10.87
C PRO A 320 -23.25 -0.14 -9.89
N LEU A 321 -22.96 0.77 -8.95
CA LEU A 321 -23.90 1.41 -8.05
C LEU A 321 -23.76 2.93 -8.16
N ASP A 322 -24.68 3.68 -7.54
CA ASP A 322 -24.59 5.12 -7.47
C ASP A 322 -23.37 5.61 -6.66
N GLY A 323 -22.89 6.82 -6.95
CA GLY A 323 -21.87 7.50 -6.16
C GLY A 323 -20.46 6.88 -6.26
N ASN A 324 -20.05 6.43 -7.45
CA ASN A 324 -18.74 5.80 -7.70
C ASN A 324 -18.47 4.60 -6.77
N ARG A 325 -19.53 3.80 -6.57
CA ARG A 325 -19.52 2.55 -5.80
C ARG A 325 -19.80 1.37 -6.71
N VAL A 326 -19.39 0.19 -6.30
CA VAL A 326 -19.75 -1.06 -6.96
C VAL A 326 -20.17 -2.10 -5.93
N LYS A 327 -21.07 -2.99 -6.34
CA LYS A 327 -21.31 -4.26 -5.65
C LYS A 327 -20.30 -5.26 -6.18
N LEU A 328 -19.48 -5.79 -5.29
CA LEU A 328 -18.59 -6.92 -5.56
C LEU A 328 -19.29 -8.20 -5.12
N LYS A 329 -19.49 -9.14 -6.06
CA LYS A 329 -20.01 -10.49 -5.79
C LYS A 329 -18.95 -11.52 -6.16
N LEU A 330 -18.39 -12.19 -5.18
CA LEU A 330 -17.48 -13.32 -5.39
C LEU A 330 -18.26 -14.55 -5.82
N HIS A 331 -17.70 -15.36 -6.73
CA HIS A 331 -18.36 -16.59 -7.18
C HIS A 331 -18.31 -17.71 -6.13
N SER A 332 -17.45 -17.56 -5.11
CA SER A 332 -17.41 -18.42 -3.94
C SER A 332 -17.16 -17.58 -2.69
N PRO A 333 -17.71 -17.95 -1.54
CA PRO A 333 -17.46 -17.21 -0.31
C PRO A 333 -15.99 -17.07 0.02
N ALA A 334 -15.61 -15.90 0.50
CA ALA A 334 -14.27 -15.62 1.01
C ALA A 334 -14.30 -15.28 2.49
N ARG A 335 -13.29 -15.75 3.19
CA ARG A 335 -13.14 -15.53 4.61
C ARG A 335 -12.70 -14.11 4.91
N ALA A 336 -13.36 -13.45 5.85
CA ALA A 336 -12.99 -12.18 6.44
C ALA A 336 -12.84 -11.05 5.40
N ILE A 337 -13.93 -10.76 4.67
CA ILE A 337 -14.04 -9.52 3.89
C ILE A 337 -14.06 -8.38 4.90
N THR A 338 -13.02 -7.55 4.89
CA THR A 338 -12.75 -6.61 5.98
C THR A 338 -12.95 -5.16 5.53
N PRO A 339 -13.87 -4.40 6.15
CA PRO A 339 -14.03 -2.98 5.89
C PRO A 339 -12.74 -2.18 6.10
N GLY A 340 -12.50 -1.20 5.23
CA GLY A 340 -11.28 -0.39 5.24
C GLY A 340 -10.11 -0.99 4.44
N GLN A 341 -10.15 -2.29 4.12
CA GLN A 341 -9.21 -2.89 3.17
C GLN A 341 -9.57 -2.49 1.73
N ALA A 342 -8.58 -2.53 0.85
CA ALA A 342 -8.81 -2.33 -0.58
C ALA A 342 -9.34 -3.61 -1.23
N ALA A 343 -10.32 -3.46 -2.14
CA ALA A 343 -10.64 -4.46 -3.14
C ALA A 343 -10.09 -4.00 -4.49
N VAL A 344 -9.23 -4.81 -5.10
CA VAL A 344 -8.58 -4.50 -6.38
C VAL A 344 -8.99 -5.52 -7.41
N PHE A 345 -9.39 -5.04 -8.58
CA PHE A 345 -10.01 -5.81 -9.66
C PHE A 345 -9.03 -5.98 -10.83
N TYR A 346 -8.91 -7.21 -11.31
CA TYR A 346 -7.99 -7.57 -12.37
C TYR A 346 -8.70 -8.28 -13.51
N GLN A 347 -8.24 -8.06 -14.73
CA GLN A 347 -8.46 -8.91 -15.88
C GLN A 347 -7.08 -9.29 -16.42
N ASP A 348 -6.71 -10.55 -16.29
CA ASP A 348 -5.36 -11.06 -16.54
C ASP A 348 -4.28 -10.26 -15.78
N ASP A 349 -3.41 -9.55 -16.52
CA ASP A 349 -2.38 -8.67 -15.94
C ASP A 349 -2.82 -7.20 -15.75
N LEU A 350 -3.97 -6.83 -16.30
CA LEU A 350 -4.52 -5.49 -16.21
C LEU A 350 -5.16 -5.25 -14.84
N VAL A 351 -4.78 -4.18 -14.16
CA VAL A 351 -5.55 -3.62 -13.04
C VAL A 351 -6.72 -2.82 -13.63
N VAL A 352 -7.91 -3.40 -13.60
CA VAL A 352 -9.14 -2.71 -14.05
C VAL A 352 -9.43 -1.51 -13.17
N GLY A 353 -9.24 -1.68 -11.87
CA GLY A 353 -9.45 -0.65 -10.88
C GLY A 353 -9.53 -1.23 -9.48
N GLY A 354 -10.09 -0.45 -8.57
CA GLY A 354 -10.29 -0.87 -7.19
C GLY A 354 -10.87 0.25 -6.35
N GLY A 355 -11.19 -0.07 -5.11
CA GLY A 355 -11.74 0.87 -4.14
C GLY A 355 -11.64 0.30 -2.72
N TRP A 356 -12.38 0.91 -1.80
CA TRP A 356 -12.34 0.56 -0.39
C TRP A 356 -13.58 -0.22 -0.01
N ILE A 357 -13.40 -1.35 0.69
CA ILE A 357 -14.48 -2.20 1.18
C ILE A 357 -15.25 -1.42 2.26
N MET A 358 -16.56 -1.26 2.05
CA MET A 358 -17.48 -0.70 3.05
C MET A 358 -17.90 -1.76 4.07
N ARG A 359 -18.50 -1.27 5.15
CA ARG A 359 -19.14 -2.10 6.16
C ARG A 359 -20.43 -2.74 5.63
#